data_26a5e35110c98275c3b8423fcc32d7cc
#
_entry.id   26a5e35110c98275c3b8423fcc32d7cc
#
_cell.length_a   1.000
_cell.length_b   1.000
_cell.length_c   1.000
_cell.angle_alpha   90.00
_cell.angle_beta   90.00
_cell.angle_gamma   90.00
#
_symmetry.space_group_name_H-M   'P 1'
#
loop_
_entity.id
_entity.type
_entity.pdbx_description
1 polymer ?
#
loop_
_entity_poly.entity_id
_entity_poly.type
_entity_poly.pdbx_seq_one_letter_code
_entity_poly.pdbx_strand_id
1 'polypeptide(L)'
;MISVIVPVYNVEEYLEECLESIKQQTFTDIEVILVNDGSTDGSREICERFCQKDSRFKLINQENQGQSVARNRGVKESVGKFIMFVDSDDVINKNLLEVLLPYMKTEVDIVECRMTRKKEEFYLNKPSKIVFKGNAKEAILNCIEIKEVKFCPVTKLYRREIVEKVPFLEGYIYEDVFTGINYLKHMRKIVVVDYIGYYYRVRPNSTMTKSFTEKDLDIFKVGNQLIDSFKDDEDMLPYIGYFMFYIGHGHYLKDGINKMNIYADLYEDFIRKAAFIAKQSKEVVRKYRLLRLYLFAPKYYTTITYPIYKRLQNRWISTKKLINNLNDKLHIRKIWLFKYEG
;
A
#
# COMPACT_ATOMS: atom_id res chain seq x y z
N MET A 1 -16.20 -4.03 -18.42
CA MET A 1 -16.47 -2.83 -17.58
C MET A 1 -15.59 -2.87 -16.34
N ILE A 2 -15.05 -1.74 -15.92
CA ILE A 2 -14.25 -1.52 -14.71
C ILE A 2 -15.03 -0.60 -13.77
N SER A 3 -15.12 -0.93 -12.48
CA SER A 3 -15.64 -0.05 -11.44
C SER A 3 -14.50 0.67 -10.75
N VAL A 4 -14.49 1.99 -10.81
CA VAL A 4 -13.56 2.85 -10.08
C VAL A 4 -14.25 3.32 -8.81
N ILE A 5 -13.70 2.95 -7.64
CA ILE A 5 -14.29 3.27 -6.34
C ILE A 5 -13.47 4.37 -5.67
N VAL A 6 -14.14 5.45 -5.31
CA VAL A 6 -13.52 6.66 -4.74
C VAL A 6 -14.20 6.98 -3.41
N PRO A 7 -13.56 6.67 -2.25
CA PRO A 7 -14.02 7.14 -0.96
C PRO A 7 -13.74 8.65 -0.83
N VAL A 8 -14.73 9.42 -0.40
CA VAL A 8 -14.64 10.89 -0.32
C VAL A 8 -14.98 11.35 1.10
N TYR A 9 -14.05 12.09 1.74
CA TYR A 9 -14.28 12.71 3.03
C TYR A 9 -13.40 13.94 3.22
N ASN A 10 -14.00 15.13 3.23
CA ASN A 10 -13.35 16.43 3.48
C ASN A 10 -12.07 16.63 2.64
N VAL A 11 -12.21 16.67 1.31
CA VAL A 11 -11.14 16.75 0.31
C VAL A 11 -11.44 17.74 -0.82
N GLU A 12 -12.28 18.76 -0.58
CA GLU A 12 -12.73 19.70 -1.60
C GLU A 12 -11.60 20.33 -2.42
N GLU A 13 -10.43 20.58 -1.79
CA GLU A 13 -9.27 21.18 -2.47
C GLU A 13 -8.66 20.30 -3.57
N TYR A 14 -8.84 18.97 -3.48
CA TYR A 14 -8.14 17.99 -4.35
C TYR A 14 -9.10 17.21 -5.24
N LEU A 15 -10.35 17.11 -4.83
CA LEU A 15 -11.34 16.20 -5.40
C LEU A 15 -11.61 16.47 -6.89
N GLU A 16 -11.65 17.73 -7.30
CA GLU A 16 -11.92 18.07 -8.70
C GLU A 16 -10.82 17.56 -9.64
N GLU A 17 -9.52 17.70 -9.27
CA GLU A 17 -8.39 17.18 -10.04
C GLU A 17 -8.43 15.63 -10.10
N CYS A 18 -8.78 14.99 -8.99
CA CYS A 18 -8.95 13.54 -8.92
C CYS A 18 -10.03 13.05 -9.89
N LEU A 19 -11.25 13.58 -9.77
CA LEU A 19 -12.41 13.13 -10.58
C LEU A 19 -12.23 13.46 -12.06
N GLU A 20 -11.61 14.59 -12.40
CA GLU A 20 -11.30 14.93 -13.80
C GLU A 20 -10.29 13.93 -14.38
N SER A 21 -9.30 13.47 -13.61
CA SER A 21 -8.34 12.45 -14.05
C SER A 21 -8.99 11.08 -14.35
N ILE A 22 -10.05 10.75 -13.60
CA ILE A 22 -10.85 9.53 -13.83
C ILE A 22 -11.75 9.72 -15.05
N LYS A 23 -12.39 10.86 -15.18
CA LYS A 23 -13.28 11.20 -16.30
C LYS A 23 -12.54 11.17 -17.65
N GLN A 24 -11.28 11.59 -17.67
CA GLN A 24 -10.41 11.65 -18.85
C GLN A 24 -9.79 10.31 -19.23
N GLN A 25 -10.13 9.19 -18.58
CA GLN A 25 -9.60 7.88 -18.96
C GLN A 25 -9.91 7.54 -20.41
N THR A 26 -8.88 7.10 -21.16
CA THR A 26 -9.03 6.69 -22.56
C THR A 26 -9.86 5.41 -22.71
N PHE A 27 -9.84 4.54 -21.72
CA PHE A 27 -10.75 3.41 -21.61
C PHE A 27 -12.09 3.87 -21.01
N THR A 28 -13.16 3.82 -21.80
CA THR A 28 -14.46 4.45 -21.48
C THR A 28 -15.51 3.52 -20.85
N ASP A 29 -15.33 2.18 -20.96
CA ASP A 29 -16.26 1.20 -20.38
C ASP A 29 -16.03 1.08 -18.84
N ILE A 30 -16.33 2.19 -18.14
CA ILE A 30 -16.17 2.34 -16.70
C ILE A 30 -17.45 2.82 -16.04
N GLU A 31 -17.62 2.48 -14.77
CA GLU A 31 -18.48 3.20 -13.83
C GLU A 31 -17.60 3.76 -12.70
N VAL A 32 -18.00 4.88 -12.13
CA VAL A 32 -17.30 5.55 -11.03
C VAL A 32 -18.24 5.67 -9.84
N ILE A 33 -17.90 5.00 -8.75
CA ILE A 33 -18.70 4.99 -7.53
C ILE A 33 -18.04 5.93 -6.53
N LEU A 34 -18.62 7.10 -6.36
CA LEU A 34 -18.24 8.09 -5.36
C LEU A 34 -18.97 7.78 -4.06
N VAL A 35 -18.24 7.49 -2.98
CA VAL A 35 -18.86 7.25 -1.68
C VAL A 35 -18.49 8.42 -0.76
N ASN A 36 -19.41 9.38 -0.63
CA ASN A 36 -19.27 10.50 0.29
C ASN A 36 -19.56 10.02 1.72
N ASP A 37 -18.50 9.94 2.51
CA ASP A 37 -18.50 9.43 3.88
C ASP A 37 -18.79 10.56 4.90
N GLY A 38 -19.87 11.31 4.66
CA GLY A 38 -20.31 12.37 5.56
C GLY A 38 -19.43 13.63 5.54
N SER A 39 -18.96 14.06 4.36
CA SER A 39 -18.19 15.30 4.23
C SER A 39 -18.98 16.52 4.72
N THR A 40 -18.28 17.45 5.36
CA THR A 40 -18.80 18.71 5.89
C THR A 40 -18.28 19.94 5.15
N ASP A 41 -17.41 19.74 4.16
CA ASP A 41 -16.88 20.73 3.22
C ASP A 41 -17.62 20.66 1.86
N GLY A 42 -17.13 21.33 0.83
CA GLY A 42 -17.69 21.36 -0.53
C GLY A 42 -17.50 20.05 -1.32
N SER A 43 -17.00 18.98 -0.73
CA SER A 43 -16.74 17.71 -1.44
C SER A 43 -18.00 17.07 -2.01
N ARG A 44 -19.13 17.14 -1.29
CA ARG A 44 -20.41 16.60 -1.73
C ARG A 44 -20.91 17.29 -3.00
N GLU A 45 -20.90 18.61 -3.01
CA GLU A 45 -21.33 19.44 -4.14
C GLU A 45 -20.47 19.19 -5.39
N ILE A 46 -19.16 18.95 -5.20
CA ILE A 46 -18.27 18.56 -6.30
C ILE A 46 -18.70 17.21 -6.88
N CYS A 47 -18.95 16.20 -6.04
CA CYS A 47 -19.45 14.90 -6.50
C CYS A 47 -20.76 15.02 -7.28
N GLU A 48 -21.73 15.77 -6.76
CA GLU A 48 -23.04 16.01 -7.40
C GLU A 48 -22.87 16.63 -8.79
N ARG A 49 -21.97 17.62 -8.95
CA ARG A 49 -21.67 18.25 -10.26
C ARG A 49 -21.10 17.25 -11.27
N PHE A 50 -20.24 16.32 -10.83
CA PHE A 50 -19.68 15.28 -11.73
C PHE A 50 -20.75 14.29 -12.16
N CYS A 51 -21.62 13.85 -11.24
CA CYS A 51 -22.74 12.96 -11.57
C CYS A 51 -23.75 13.58 -12.55
N GLN A 52 -23.98 14.89 -12.45
CA GLN A 52 -24.87 15.60 -13.39
C GLN A 52 -24.27 15.72 -14.80
N LYS A 53 -22.95 15.79 -14.92
CA LYS A 53 -22.25 16.03 -16.21
C LYS A 53 -21.86 14.72 -16.93
N ASP A 54 -21.74 13.61 -16.22
CA ASP A 54 -21.26 12.35 -16.76
C ASP A 54 -21.98 11.16 -16.11
N SER A 55 -22.80 10.46 -16.87
CA SER A 55 -23.63 9.33 -16.41
C SER A 55 -22.85 8.12 -15.89
N ARG A 56 -21.53 8.08 -16.12
CA ARG A 56 -20.66 7.03 -15.57
C ARG A 56 -20.45 7.20 -14.06
N PHE A 57 -20.64 8.42 -13.51
CA PHE A 57 -20.48 8.73 -12.10
C PHE A 57 -21.77 8.51 -11.33
N LYS A 58 -21.66 7.84 -10.20
CA LYS A 58 -22.73 7.58 -9.25
C LYS A 58 -22.31 8.01 -7.85
N LEU A 59 -23.13 8.78 -7.16
CA LEU A 59 -22.87 9.25 -5.78
C LEU A 59 -23.69 8.44 -4.78
N ILE A 60 -23.02 8.00 -3.74
CA ILE A 60 -23.60 7.38 -2.55
C ILE A 60 -23.24 8.27 -1.36
N ASN A 61 -24.24 8.72 -0.62
CA ASN A 61 -24.03 9.44 0.64
C ASN A 61 -24.21 8.50 1.83
N GLN A 62 -23.36 8.60 2.83
CA GLN A 62 -23.49 7.91 4.12
C GLN A 62 -23.01 8.82 5.25
N GLU A 63 -23.37 8.47 6.49
CA GLU A 63 -22.74 9.05 7.67
C GLU A 63 -21.29 8.61 7.76
N ASN A 64 -20.43 9.42 8.38
CA ASN A 64 -19.01 9.10 8.47
C ASN A 64 -18.77 7.82 9.28
N GLN A 65 -18.26 6.79 8.61
CA GLN A 65 -17.92 5.48 9.18
C GLN A 65 -16.48 5.06 8.83
N GLY A 66 -15.74 5.91 8.12
CA GLY A 66 -14.35 5.69 7.76
C GLY A 66 -14.15 5.06 6.38
N GLN A 67 -12.93 5.20 5.91
CA GLN A 67 -12.53 4.84 4.54
C GLN A 67 -12.80 3.36 4.17
N SER A 68 -12.62 2.44 5.13
CA SER A 68 -12.89 1.01 4.94
C SER A 68 -14.35 0.75 4.61
N VAL A 69 -15.28 1.33 5.39
CA VAL A 69 -16.72 1.21 5.16
C VAL A 69 -17.10 1.81 3.81
N ALA A 70 -16.56 2.99 3.48
CA ALA A 70 -16.80 3.64 2.20
C ALA A 70 -16.32 2.77 1.02
N ARG A 71 -15.12 2.17 1.09
CA ARG A 71 -14.62 1.25 0.06
C ARG A 71 -15.49 0.00 -0.05
N ASN A 72 -15.83 -0.64 1.08
CA ASN A 72 -16.69 -1.83 1.10
C ASN A 72 -18.06 -1.53 0.48
N ARG A 73 -18.66 -0.38 0.80
CA ARG A 73 -19.91 0.06 0.21
C ARG A 73 -19.80 0.30 -1.29
N GLY A 74 -18.73 0.95 -1.73
CA GLY A 74 -18.45 1.15 -3.16
C GLY A 74 -18.34 -0.17 -3.92
N VAL A 75 -17.69 -1.19 -3.35
CA VAL A 75 -17.62 -2.55 -3.93
C VAL A 75 -19.02 -3.15 -4.07
N LYS A 76 -19.82 -3.08 -3.00
CA LYS A 76 -21.18 -3.65 -2.96
C LYS A 76 -22.12 -3.04 -4.01
N GLU A 77 -22.03 -1.73 -4.24
CA GLU A 77 -22.89 -0.97 -5.16
C GLU A 77 -22.39 -0.97 -6.61
N SER A 78 -21.19 -1.51 -6.85
CA SER A 78 -20.55 -1.57 -8.17
C SER A 78 -20.87 -2.89 -8.88
N VAL A 79 -20.81 -2.91 -10.23
CA VAL A 79 -21.15 -4.09 -11.05
C VAL A 79 -20.06 -4.50 -12.04
N GLY A 80 -18.97 -3.75 -12.14
CA GLY A 80 -17.86 -4.05 -13.07
C GLY A 80 -17.15 -5.35 -12.73
N LYS A 81 -16.68 -6.05 -13.75
CA LYS A 81 -15.87 -7.27 -13.61
C LYS A 81 -14.54 -7.03 -12.93
N PHE A 82 -14.01 -5.83 -13.06
CA PHE A 82 -12.75 -5.40 -12.46
C PHE A 82 -12.99 -4.21 -11.55
N ILE A 83 -12.20 -4.09 -10.49
CA ILE A 83 -12.28 -3.02 -9.51
C ILE A 83 -10.95 -2.29 -9.43
N MET A 84 -11.01 -0.98 -9.35
CA MET A 84 -9.88 -0.10 -9.03
C MET A 84 -10.27 0.84 -7.90
N PHE A 85 -9.42 0.98 -6.89
CA PHE A 85 -9.56 2.00 -5.85
C PHE A 85 -8.70 3.21 -6.19
N VAL A 86 -9.27 4.40 -6.01
CA VAL A 86 -8.56 5.68 -6.16
C VAL A 86 -8.88 6.53 -4.93
N ASP A 87 -7.85 7.00 -4.23
CA ASP A 87 -8.04 7.93 -3.12
C ASP A 87 -8.38 9.32 -3.67
N SER A 88 -9.33 9.98 -3.05
CA SER A 88 -9.96 11.21 -3.56
C SER A 88 -9.05 12.45 -3.59
N ASP A 89 -7.85 12.36 -3.01
CA ASP A 89 -6.80 13.39 -3.05
C ASP A 89 -5.67 13.08 -4.06
N ASP A 90 -5.74 11.94 -4.75
CA ASP A 90 -4.73 11.48 -5.70
C ASP A 90 -5.16 11.67 -7.17
N VAL A 91 -4.25 11.41 -8.11
CA VAL A 91 -4.50 11.57 -9.55
C VAL A 91 -4.03 10.33 -10.30
N ILE A 92 -4.82 9.87 -11.26
CA ILE A 92 -4.45 8.76 -12.14
C ILE A 92 -4.10 9.25 -13.55
N ASN A 93 -3.14 8.57 -14.20
CA ASN A 93 -2.79 8.91 -15.58
C ASN A 93 -3.94 8.55 -16.53
N LYS A 94 -4.24 9.41 -17.51
CA LYS A 94 -5.36 9.26 -18.43
C LYS A 94 -5.40 7.93 -19.20
N ASN A 95 -4.25 7.26 -19.37
CA ASN A 95 -4.16 5.99 -20.08
C ASN A 95 -4.07 4.79 -19.11
N LEU A 96 -4.22 4.99 -17.81
CA LEU A 96 -3.95 3.96 -16.80
C LEU A 96 -4.75 2.69 -17.05
N LEU A 97 -6.07 2.80 -17.19
CA LEU A 97 -6.94 1.65 -17.34
C LEU A 97 -6.68 0.90 -18.66
N GLU A 98 -6.42 1.63 -19.74
CA GLU A 98 -6.05 1.07 -21.03
C GLU A 98 -4.71 0.32 -21.00
N VAL A 99 -3.74 0.81 -20.20
CA VAL A 99 -2.43 0.16 -20.02
C VAL A 99 -2.55 -1.10 -19.16
N LEU A 100 -3.38 -1.11 -18.11
CA LEU A 100 -3.46 -2.25 -17.19
C LEU A 100 -4.33 -3.39 -17.73
N LEU A 101 -5.43 -3.07 -18.40
CA LEU A 101 -6.44 -4.05 -18.80
C LEU A 101 -5.90 -5.19 -19.69
N PRO A 102 -5.00 -4.98 -20.66
CA PRO A 102 -4.45 -6.06 -21.47
C PRO A 102 -3.70 -7.15 -20.70
N TYR A 103 -3.22 -6.84 -19.49
CA TYR A 103 -2.54 -7.80 -18.61
C TYR A 103 -3.51 -8.63 -17.76
N MET A 104 -4.81 -8.26 -17.67
CA MET A 104 -5.86 -9.00 -16.96
C MET A 104 -6.27 -10.27 -17.72
N LYS A 105 -5.28 -11.16 -17.98
CA LYS A 105 -5.50 -12.47 -18.59
C LYS A 105 -6.32 -13.38 -17.67
N THR A 106 -6.79 -14.51 -18.17
CA THR A 106 -7.66 -15.44 -17.43
C THR A 106 -7.07 -15.87 -16.09
N GLU A 107 -5.76 -16.12 -16.05
CA GLU A 107 -5.03 -16.55 -14.86
C GLU A 107 -4.54 -15.40 -13.96
N VAL A 108 -4.67 -14.13 -14.39
CA VAL A 108 -4.21 -12.95 -13.65
C VAL A 108 -5.38 -12.31 -12.90
N ASP A 109 -5.22 -12.15 -11.61
CA ASP A 109 -6.25 -11.57 -10.74
C ASP A 109 -5.94 -10.14 -10.31
N ILE A 110 -4.66 -9.74 -10.36
CA ILE A 110 -4.21 -8.39 -10.00
C ILE A 110 -3.19 -7.90 -11.03
N VAL A 111 -3.36 -6.66 -11.49
CA VAL A 111 -2.34 -5.93 -12.26
C VAL A 111 -2.02 -4.64 -11.54
N GLU A 112 -0.73 -4.40 -11.28
CA GLU A 112 -0.25 -3.24 -10.51
C GLU A 112 0.61 -2.32 -11.36
N CYS A 113 0.43 -1.00 -11.24
CA CYS A 113 1.29 0.04 -11.81
C CYS A 113 2.20 0.66 -10.74
N ARG A 114 3.12 1.53 -11.19
CA ARG A 114 3.94 2.35 -10.31
C ARG A 114 3.17 3.58 -9.83
N MET A 115 3.54 4.05 -8.61
CA MET A 115 3.17 5.37 -8.14
C MET A 115 4.40 6.28 -8.02
N THR A 116 4.15 7.57 -8.11
CA THR A 116 5.15 8.60 -7.78
C THR A 116 4.57 9.67 -6.87
N ARG A 117 5.44 10.35 -6.12
CA ARG A 117 5.12 11.56 -5.34
C ARG A 117 5.60 12.83 -6.03
N LYS A 118 6.19 12.70 -7.21
CA LYS A 118 6.75 13.80 -7.99
C LYS A 118 5.90 14.04 -9.23
N LYS A 119 5.30 15.23 -9.31
CA LYS A 119 4.39 15.59 -10.40
C LYS A 119 5.08 15.55 -11.76
N GLU A 120 6.37 15.89 -11.82
CA GLU A 120 7.17 15.89 -13.04
C GLU A 120 7.37 14.45 -13.60
N GLU A 121 7.58 13.47 -12.71
CA GLU A 121 7.74 12.08 -13.11
C GLU A 121 6.43 11.47 -13.61
N PHE A 122 5.29 11.91 -13.06
CA PHE A 122 3.95 11.42 -13.41
C PHE A 122 3.57 11.69 -14.88
N TYR A 123 4.00 12.82 -15.43
CA TYR A 123 3.71 13.17 -16.82
C TYR A 123 4.66 12.54 -17.84
N LEU A 124 5.73 11.85 -17.39
CA LEU A 124 6.66 11.14 -18.25
C LEU A 124 6.07 9.79 -18.68
N ASN A 125 5.40 9.76 -19.84
CA ASN A 125 4.90 8.53 -20.42
C ASN A 125 6.08 7.66 -20.89
N LYS A 126 6.29 6.50 -20.24
CA LYS A 126 7.22 5.47 -20.69
C LYS A 126 6.43 4.25 -21.17
N PRO A 127 6.93 3.50 -22.16
CA PRO A 127 6.35 2.22 -22.53
C PRO A 127 6.28 1.30 -21.31
N SER A 128 5.14 0.65 -21.08
CA SER A 128 4.99 -0.30 -20.00
C SER A 128 5.70 -1.62 -20.32
N LYS A 129 6.50 -2.11 -19.37
CA LYS A 129 7.05 -3.47 -19.40
C LYS A 129 6.73 -4.18 -18.10
N ILE A 130 6.63 -5.50 -18.17
CA ILE A 130 6.47 -6.31 -16.96
C ILE A 130 7.79 -6.30 -16.18
N VAL A 131 7.73 -5.95 -14.89
CA VAL A 131 8.86 -5.96 -13.98
C VAL A 131 8.75 -7.05 -12.91
N PHE A 132 7.53 -7.55 -12.68
CA PHE A 132 7.28 -8.72 -11.84
C PHE A 132 6.05 -9.47 -12.34
N LYS A 133 6.10 -10.81 -12.26
CA LYS A 133 4.96 -11.71 -12.46
C LYS A 133 5.15 -12.89 -11.53
N GLY A 134 4.14 -13.19 -10.71
CA GLY A 134 4.26 -14.25 -9.72
C GLY A 134 2.92 -14.73 -9.18
N ASN A 135 2.97 -15.88 -8.49
CA ASN A 135 1.86 -16.44 -7.72
C ASN A 135 1.74 -15.76 -6.33
N ALA A 136 0.77 -16.21 -5.51
CA ALA A 136 0.51 -15.66 -4.19
C ALA A 136 1.76 -15.62 -3.29
N LYS A 137 2.46 -16.75 -3.14
CA LYS A 137 3.67 -16.87 -2.30
C LYS A 137 4.78 -15.93 -2.78
N GLU A 138 5.08 -15.93 -4.07
CA GLU A 138 6.09 -15.06 -4.67
C GLU A 138 5.76 -13.57 -4.50
N ALA A 139 4.49 -13.21 -4.64
CA ALA A 139 4.05 -11.82 -4.49
C ALA A 139 4.12 -11.34 -3.03
N ILE A 140 3.70 -12.16 -2.07
CA ILE A 140 3.80 -11.83 -0.65
C ILE A 140 5.28 -11.66 -0.25
N LEU A 141 6.16 -12.57 -0.65
CA LEU A 141 7.59 -12.46 -0.38
C LEU A 141 8.21 -11.20 -1.02
N ASN A 142 7.83 -10.91 -2.25
CA ASN A 142 8.25 -9.69 -2.95
C ASN A 142 7.78 -8.42 -2.22
N CYS A 143 6.54 -8.43 -1.71
CA CYS A 143 5.96 -7.33 -0.94
C CYS A 143 6.67 -7.13 0.41
N ILE A 144 6.90 -8.21 1.17
CA ILE A 144 7.62 -8.19 2.46
C ILE A 144 9.05 -7.65 2.29
N GLU A 145 9.69 -7.97 1.18
CA GLU A 145 11.03 -7.48 0.84
C GLU A 145 11.04 -6.05 0.26
N ILE A 146 9.87 -5.38 0.21
CA ILE A 146 9.70 -3.98 -0.26
C ILE A 146 10.23 -3.80 -1.69
N LYS A 147 10.05 -4.81 -2.54
CA LYS A 147 10.47 -4.80 -3.95
C LYS A 147 9.40 -4.17 -4.84
N GLU A 148 8.88 -4.92 -5.79
CA GLU A 148 7.97 -4.43 -6.83
C GLU A 148 6.51 -4.36 -6.37
N VAL A 149 6.02 -5.42 -5.70
CA VAL A 149 4.65 -5.54 -5.22
C VAL A 149 4.43 -4.71 -3.96
N LYS A 150 3.31 -3.98 -3.88
CA LYS A 150 2.90 -3.20 -2.71
C LYS A 150 1.64 -3.77 -2.09
N PHE A 151 1.44 -3.57 -0.79
CA PHE A 151 0.19 -3.97 -0.12
C PHE A 151 -0.91 -2.91 -0.24
N CYS A 152 -0.60 -1.64 -0.54
CA CYS A 152 -1.61 -0.59 -0.66
C CYS A 152 -2.68 -0.96 -1.70
N PRO A 153 -3.96 -0.65 -1.47
CA PRO A 153 -5.06 -1.05 -2.35
C PRO A 153 -5.12 -0.26 -3.65
N VAL A 154 -4.59 0.97 -3.65
CA VAL A 154 -4.50 1.80 -4.85
C VAL A 154 -3.41 1.31 -5.80
N THR A 155 -3.30 1.86 -7.00
CA THR A 155 -2.35 1.44 -8.06
C THR A 155 -2.65 0.11 -8.74
N LYS A 156 -3.75 -0.54 -8.40
CA LYS A 156 -4.06 -1.90 -8.87
C LYS A 156 -5.42 -2.00 -9.54
N LEU A 157 -5.47 -2.81 -10.58
CA LEU A 157 -6.69 -3.33 -11.16
C LEU A 157 -6.90 -4.76 -10.63
N TYR A 158 -8.02 -4.99 -9.98
CA TYR A 158 -8.37 -6.26 -9.34
C TYR A 158 -9.44 -6.98 -10.12
N ARG A 159 -9.40 -8.30 -10.12
CA ARG A 159 -10.58 -9.11 -10.42
C ARG A 159 -11.57 -9.02 -9.26
N ARG A 160 -12.85 -8.77 -9.53
CA ARG A 160 -13.89 -8.56 -8.51
C ARG A 160 -13.90 -9.64 -7.42
N GLU A 161 -13.77 -10.91 -7.81
CA GLU A 161 -13.83 -12.04 -6.88
C GLU A 161 -12.78 -11.96 -5.76
N ILE A 162 -11.64 -11.32 -6.02
CA ILE A 162 -10.59 -11.13 -5.00
C ILE A 162 -11.02 -10.10 -3.97
N VAL A 163 -11.63 -9.01 -4.41
CA VAL A 163 -12.05 -7.90 -3.54
C VAL A 163 -13.25 -8.30 -2.68
N GLU A 164 -14.23 -9.01 -3.28
CA GLU A 164 -15.42 -9.50 -2.56
C GLU A 164 -15.08 -10.56 -1.50
N LYS A 165 -14.01 -11.34 -1.74
CA LYS A 165 -13.57 -12.38 -0.79
C LYS A 165 -12.98 -11.82 0.49
N VAL A 166 -12.37 -10.65 0.43
CA VAL A 166 -11.67 -10.01 1.56
C VAL A 166 -12.10 -8.55 1.67
N PRO A 167 -13.16 -8.21 2.42
CA PRO A 167 -13.54 -6.83 2.66
C PRO A 167 -12.47 -6.09 3.47
N PHE A 168 -12.42 -4.77 3.34
CA PHE A 168 -11.58 -3.93 4.20
C PHE A 168 -12.01 -4.04 5.66
N LEU A 169 -11.03 -4.07 6.57
CA LEU A 169 -11.29 -4.05 8.01
C LEU A 169 -11.87 -2.70 8.42
N GLU A 170 -13.08 -2.73 8.98
CA GLU A 170 -13.78 -1.54 9.43
C GLU A 170 -13.33 -1.11 10.83
N GLY A 171 -13.28 0.20 11.07
CA GLY A 171 -12.96 0.78 12.38
C GLY A 171 -11.47 0.88 12.71
N TYR A 172 -10.57 0.44 11.83
CA TYR A 172 -9.12 0.50 12.02
C TYR A 172 -8.46 1.44 11.01
N ILE A 173 -7.34 2.06 11.41
CA ILE A 173 -6.33 2.58 10.47
C ILE A 173 -5.29 1.47 10.21
N TYR A 174 -4.52 1.57 9.11
CA TYR A 174 -3.61 0.52 8.61
C TYR A 174 -4.34 -0.75 8.11
N GLU A 175 -5.62 -0.64 7.79
CA GLU A 175 -6.45 -1.67 7.19
C GLU A 175 -5.86 -2.22 5.89
N ASP A 176 -5.11 -1.38 5.17
CA ASP A 176 -4.44 -1.72 3.92
C ASP A 176 -3.38 -2.81 4.08
N VAL A 177 -2.71 -2.87 5.24
CA VAL A 177 -1.74 -3.94 5.56
C VAL A 177 -2.43 -5.30 5.58
N PHE A 178 -3.57 -5.42 6.27
CA PHE A 178 -4.34 -6.66 6.33
C PHE A 178 -4.94 -6.99 4.98
N THR A 179 -5.67 -6.05 4.40
CA THR A 179 -6.45 -6.27 3.17
C THR A 179 -5.53 -6.55 1.99
N GLY A 180 -4.47 -5.75 1.81
CA GLY A 180 -3.54 -5.92 0.70
C GLY A 180 -2.80 -7.25 0.72
N ILE A 181 -2.30 -7.70 1.89
CA ILE A 181 -1.64 -9.01 2.00
C ILE A 181 -2.64 -10.15 1.81
N ASN A 182 -3.88 -10.03 2.30
CA ASN A 182 -4.90 -11.05 2.07
C ASN A 182 -5.40 -11.08 0.61
N TYR A 183 -5.42 -9.97 -0.11
CA TYR A 183 -5.66 -9.99 -1.57
C TYR A 183 -4.56 -10.80 -2.28
N LEU A 184 -3.29 -10.60 -1.92
CA LEU A 184 -2.18 -11.38 -2.47
C LEU A 184 -2.30 -12.86 -2.09
N LYS A 185 -2.74 -13.20 -0.88
CA LYS A 185 -2.95 -14.57 -0.42
C LYS A 185 -3.98 -15.32 -1.27
N HIS A 186 -5.04 -14.65 -1.67
CA HIS A 186 -6.19 -15.29 -2.34
C HIS A 186 -6.14 -15.22 -3.87
N MET A 187 -5.18 -14.49 -4.45
CA MET A 187 -5.03 -14.41 -5.90
C MET A 187 -4.28 -15.64 -6.47
N ARG A 188 -4.50 -15.91 -7.74
CA ARG A 188 -3.73 -16.89 -8.52
C ARG A 188 -2.42 -16.29 -9.00
N LYS A 189 -2.47 -15.11 -9.61
CA LYS A 189 -1.31 -14.45 -10.20
C LYS A 189 -1.44 -12.92 -10.20
N ILE A 190 -0.31 -12.24 -10.00
CA ILE A 190 -0.15 -10.79 -10.18
C ILE A 190 0.83 -10.48 -11.29
N VAL A 191 0.60 -9.37 -11.97
CA VAL A 191 1.54 -8.75 -12.91
C VAL A 191 1.80 -7.31 -12.44
N VAL A 192 3.07 -6.92 -12.31
CA VAL A 192 3.47 -5.53 -12.04
C VAL A 192 4.11 -4.95 -13.29
N VAL A 193 3.61 -3.81 -13.73
CA VAL A 193 4.11 -3.09 -14.90
C VAL A 193 4.89 -1.84 -14.50
N ASP A 194 5.99 -1.56 -15.21
CA ASP A 194 6.81 -0.36 -15.00
C ASP A 194 6.17 0.84 -15.74
N TYR A 195 5.00 1.23 -15.25
CA TYR A 195 4.22 2.36 -15.75
C TYR A 195 3.83 3.25 -14.58
N ILE A 196 4.22 4.53 -14.60
CA ILE A 196 3.84 5.49 -13.56
C ILE A 196 2.41 5.95 -13.87
N GLY A 197 1.44 5.20 -13.33
CA GLY A 197 0.02 5.42 -13.55
C GLY A 197 -0.69 6.17 -12.44
N TYR A 198 -0.01 6.39 -11.30
CA TYR A 198 -0.63 6.92 -10.09
C TYR A 198 0.26 8.01 -9.46
N TYR A 199 -0.32 9.20 -9.24
CA TYR A 199 0.31 10.29 -8.51
C TYR A 199 -0.25 10.34 -7.11
N TYR A 200 0.58 9.95 -6.13
CA TYR A 200 0.27 10.01 -4.71
C TYR A 200 0.60 11.40 -4.17
N ARG A 201 -0.42 12.14 -3.79
CA ARG A 201 -0.27 13.51 -3.26
C ARG A 201 0.15 13.47 -1.80
N VAL A 202 1.25 14.15 -1.49
CA VAL A 202 1.66 14.39 -0.10
C VAL A 202 1.01 15.67 0.39
N ARG A 203 0.14 15.58 1.37
CA ARG A 203 -0.54 16.74 1.97
C ARG A 203 -0.23 16.85 3.47
N PRO A 204 -0.23 18.09 4.02
CA PRO A 204 -0.17 18.29 5.46
C PRO A 204 -1.34 17.59 6.15
N ASN A 205 -1.13 17.13 7.38
CA ASN A 205 -2.15 16.47 8.21
C ASN A 205 -2.76 15.17 7.63
N SER A 206 -2.11 14.53 6.65
CA SER A 206 -2.51 13.17 6.24
C SER A 206 -2.19 12.16 7.34
N THR A 207 -2.81 10.98 7.29
CA THR A 207 -2.52 9.86 8.23
C THR A 207 -1.02 9.56 8.33
N MET A 208 -0.26 9.75 7.24
CA MET A 208 1.18 9.51 7.21
C MET A 208 2.02 10.63 7.83
N THR A 209 1.48 11.85 7.93
CA THR A 209 2.22 13.06 8.39
C THR A 209 1.78 13.56 9.76
N LYS A 210 0.65 13.09 10.28
CA LYS A 210 0.16 13.41 11.64
C LYS A 210 1.13 12.91 12.71
N SER A 211 1.14 13.62 13.84
CA SER A 211 1.76 13.12 15.08
C SER A 211 1.02 11.87 15.58
N PHE A 212 1.73 11.04 16.37
CA PHE A 212 1.18 9.83 16.97
C PHE A 212 -0.11 10.09 17.76
N THR A 213 -1.07 9.19 17.60
CA THR A 213 -2.32 9.12 18.35
C THR A 213 -2.55 7.69 18.82
N GLU A 214 -3.49 7.47 19.77
CA GLU A 214 -3.88 6.11 20.19
C GLU A 214 -4.38 5.25 19.04
N LYS A 215 -4.92 5.85 17.97
CA LYS A 215 -5.31 5.15 16.75
C LYS A 215 -4.13 4.43 16.06
N ASP A 216 -2.91 4.94 16.22
CA ASP A 216 -1.73 4.29 15.65
C ASP A 216 -1.44 2.91 16.27
N LEU A 217 -2.01 2.60 17.45
CA LEU A 217 -1.96 1.28 18.06
C LEU A 217 -2.81 0.24 17.30
N ASP A 218 -3.67 0.66 16.40
CA ASP A 218 -4.44 -0.26 15.55
C ASP A 218 -3.53 -1.16 14.73
N ILE A 219 -2.29 -0.75 14.44
CA ILE A 219 -1.30 -1.60 13.75
C ILE A 219 -1.09 -2.94 14.46
N PHE A 220 -1.15 -2.98 15.81
CA PHE A 220 -0.99 -4.21 16.58
C PHE A 220 -2.23 -5.11 16.46
N LYS A 221 -3.43 -4.51 16.46
CA LYS A 221 -4.70 -5.24 16.28
C LYS A 221 -4.80 -5.80 14.85
N VAL A 222 -4.55 -4.95 13.86
CA VAL A 222 -4.50 -5.34 12.44
C VAL A 222 -3.43 -6.41 12.20
N GLY A 223 -2.25 -6.25 12.81
CA GLY A 223 -1.17 -7.23 12.71
C GLY A 223 -1.50 -8.57 13.33
N ASN A 224 -2.19 -8.61 14.46
CA ASN A 224 -2.67 -9.86 15.05
C ASN A 224 -3.68 -10.56 14.14
N GLN A 225 -4.65 -9.82 13.56
CA GLN A 225 -5.60 -10.37 12.60
C GLN A 225 -4.90 -10.91 11.34
N LEU A 226 -3.86 -10.21 10.86
CA LEU A 226 -3.06 -10.69 9.73
C LEU A 226 -2.34 -12.01 10.08
N ILE A 227 -1.68 -12.09 11.24
CA ILE A 227 -1.04 -13.33 11.71
C ILE A 227 -2.08 -14.46 11.79
N ASP A 228 -3.24 -14.20 12.39
CA ASP A 228 -4.30 -15.19 12.55
C ASP A 228 -4.86 -15.67 11.19
N SER A 229 -4.89 -14.79 10.18
CA SER A 229 -5.30 -15.18 8.82
C SER A 229 -4.35 -16.17 8.15
N PHE A 230 -3.11 -16.31 8.63
CA PHE A 230 -2.10 -17.25 8.12
C PHE A 230 -1.78 -18.40 9.09
N LYS A 231 -2.54 -18.57 10.19
CA LYS A 231 -2.23 -19.57 11.23
C LYS A 231 -2.11 -21.01 10.73
N ASP A 232 -2.87 -21.34 9.68
CA ASP A 232 -2.89 -22.69 9.08
C ASP A 232 -1.93 -22.82 7.87
N ASP A 233 -1.14 -21.78 7.56
CA ASP A 233 -0.16 -21.76 6.49
C ASP A 233 1.26 -21.77 7.09
N GLU A 234 1.74 -22.97 7.43
CA GLU A 234 3.03 -23.19 8.10
C GLU A 234 4.21 -22.63 7.29
N ASP A 235 4.09 -22.60 5.97
CA ASP A 235 5.12 -22.09 5.07
C ASP A 235 5.23 -20.55 5.12
N MET A 236 4.08 -19.86 5.14
CA MET A 236 4.04 -18.40 5.05
C MET A 236 3.98 -17.71 6.41
N LEU A 237 3.43 -18.35 7.44
CA LEU A 237 3.28 -17.77 8.77
C LEU A 237 4.60 -17.19 9.34
N PRO A 238 5.77 -17.84 9.22
CA PRO A 238 7.04 -17.25 9.68
C PRO A 238 7.43 -15.97 8.95
N TYR A 239 7.13 -15.87 7.66
CA TYR A 239 7.39 -14.64 6.87
C TYR A 239 6.45 -13.50 7.27
N ILE A 240 5.17 -13.81 7.54
CA ILE A 240 4.21 -12.84 8.07
C ILE A 240 4.64 -12.39 9.48
N GLY A 241 5.11 -13.30 10.33
CA GLY A 241 5.71 -12.96 11.62
C GLY A 241 6.86 -11.96 11.47
N TYR A 242 7.79 -12.21 10.53
CA TYR A 242 8.87 -11.27 10.25
C TYR A 242 8.36 -9.92 9.72
N PHE A 243 7.38 -9.93 8.83
CA PHE A 243 6.79 -8.71 8.29
C PHE A 243 6.19 -7.84 9.38
N MET A 244 5.42 -8.43 10.29
CA MET A 244 4.83 -7.72 11.41
C MET A 244 5.86 -7.27 12.45
N PHE A 245 6.91 -8.07 12.67
CA PHE A 245 8.07 -7.65 13.44
C PHE A 245 8.74 -6.40 12.84
N TYR A 246 8.93 -6.35 11.52
CA TYR A 246 9.54 -5.22 10.83
C TYR A 246 8.66 -3.97 10.87
N ILE A 247 7.36 -4.10 10.59
CA ILE A 247 6.40 -2.99 10.62
C ILE A 247 6.24 -2.43 12.04
N GLY A 248 6.08 -3.30 13.04
CA GLY A 248 5.96 -2.88 14.43
C GLY A 248 7.15 -2.04 14.90
N HIS A 249 8.38 -2.43 14.52
CA HIS A 249 9.57 -1.62 14.81
C HIS A 249 9.57 -0.27 14.08
N GLY A 250 9.07 -0.24 12.85
CA GLY A 250 8.95 1.01 12.08
C GLY A 250 8.06 2.02 12.79
N HIS A 251 6.93 1.58 13.33
CA HIS A 251 5.99 2.41 14.09
C HIS A 251 6.59 2.89 15.43
N TYR A 252 7.24 2.01 16.18
CA TYR A 252 7.92 2.38 17.43
C TYR A 252 8.90 3.55 17.26
N LEU A 253 9.63 3.61 16.16
CA LEU A 253 10.61 4.67 15.95
C LEU A 253 10.03 5.96 15.35
N LYS A 254 8.85 5.91 14.73
CA LYS A 254 8.22 7.09 14.10
C LYS A 254 7.94 8.17 15.14
N ASP A 255 7.60 7.79 16.35
CA ASP A 255 7.01 8.68 17.36
C ASP A 255 7.92 9.04 18.52
N GLY A 256 9.16 8.56 18.49
CA GLY A 256 10.17 8.86 19.52
C GLY A 256 9.94 8.16 20.84
N ILE A 257 10.99 7.58 21.35
CA ILE A 257 11.08 6.77 22.58
C ILE A 257 10.39 7.42 23.81
N ASN A 258 10.22 8.74 23.82
CA ASN A 258 9.72 9.49 25.00
C ASN A 258 8.19 9.53 25.15
N LYS A 259 7.40 9.20 24.13
CA LYS A 259 5.93 9.17 24.22
C LYS A 259 5.36 7.78 24.48
N MET A 260 6.16 6.73 24.27
CA MET A 260 5.72 5.34 24.29
C MET A 260 5.87 4.62 25.64
N ASN A 261 6.34 5.27 26.71
CA ASN A 261 6.43 4.60 28.02
C ASN A 261 5.10 4.02 28.52
N ILE A 262 3.97 4.60 28.07
CA ILE A 262 2.61 4.12 28.45
C ILE A 262 2.24 2.84 27.70
N TYR A 263 2.76 2.63 26.48
CA TYR A 263 2.42 1.50 25.59
C TYR A 263 3.59 0.56 25.36
N ALA A 264 4.70 0.73 26.11
CA ALA A 264 5.90 -0.07 25.92
C ALA A 264 5.65 -1.57 26.03
N ASP A 265 4.85 -1.98 27.02
CA ASP A 265 4.52 -3.39 27.25
C ASP A 265 3.73 -3.99 26.09
N LEU A 266 2.72 -3.26 25.58
CA LEU A 266 1.92 -3.70 24.42
C LEU A 266 2.81 -3.88 23.18
N TYR A 267 3.72 -2.95 22.96
CA TYR A 267 4.68 -2.99 21.87
C TYR A 267 5.64 -4.18 22.00
N GLU A 268 6.25 -4.34 23.19
CA GLU A 268 7.20 -5.44 23.44
C GLU A 268 6.53 -6.81 23.28
N ASP A 269 5.30 -6.97 23.77
CA ASP A 269 4.55 -8.22 23.64
C ASP A 269 4.24 -8.53 22.17
N PHE A 270 3.83 -7.53 21.39
CA PHE A 270 3.58 -7.72 19.96
C PHE A 270 4.86 -8.12 19.21
N ILE A 271 5.97 -7.40 19.43
CA ILE A 271 7.26 -7.69 18.79
C ILE A 271 7.78 -9.06 19.20
N ARG A 272 7.64 -9.44 20.47
CA ARG A 272 8.04 -10.75 20.97
C ARG A 272 7.24 -11.87 20.32
N LYS A 273 5.91 -11.71 20.21
CA LYS A 273 5.01 -12.65 19.51
C LYS A 273 5.42 -12.79 18.05
N ALA A 274 5.58 -11.67 17.34
CA ALA A 274 5.94 -11.65 15.91
C ALA A 274 7.33 -12.31 15.66
N ALA A 275 8.33 -12.01 16.49
CA ALA A 275 9.65 -12.63 16.42
C ALA A 275 9.61 -14.14 16.77
N PHE A 276 8.78 -14.53 17.75
CA PHE A 276 8.58 -15.94 18.09
C PHE A 276 8.01 -16.75 16.93
N ILE A 277 7.05 -16.19 16.21
CA ILE A 277 6.48 -16.79 15.00
C ILE A 277 7.55 -16.87 13.90
N ALA A 278 8.24 -15.77 13.63
CA ALA A 278 9.26 -15.70 12.58
C ALA A 278 10.41 -16.71 12.78
N LYS A 279 10.84 -16.96 14.04
CA LYS A 279 11.94 -17.89 14.36
C LYS A 279 11.60 -19.36 14.13
N GLN A 280 10.34 -19.72 13.91
CA GLN A 280 9.95 -21.10 13.59
C GLN A 280 10.58 -21.58 12.28
N SER A 281 10.96 -20.68 11.38
CA SER A 281 11.67 -21.02 10.15
C SER A 281 13.14 -20.64 10.21
N LYS A 282 14.03 -21.64 10.08
CA LYS A 282 15.49 -21.42 9.97
C LYS A 282 15.84 -20.57 8.76
N GLU A 283 15.10 -20.71 7.66
CA GLU A 283 15.28 -19.90 6.44
C GLU A 283 14.99 -18.43 6.72
N VAL A 284 13.86 -18.10 7.36
CA VAL A 284 13.49 -16.74 7.74
C VAL A 284 14.55 -16.14 8.65
N VAL A 285 15.01 -16.86 9.68
CA VAL A 285 16.08 -16.36 10.56
C VAL A 285 17.37 -16.12 9.79
N ARG A 286 17.77 -17.04 8.89
CA ARG A 286 18.97 -16.88 8.08
C ARG A 286 18.86 -15.68 7.12
N LYS A 287 17.70 -15.50 6.50
CA LYS A 287 17.45 -14.47 5.48
C LYS A 287 17.43 -13.05 6.07
N TYR A 288 16.79 -12.86 7.23
CA TYR A 288 16.51 -11.51 7.74
C TYR A 288 17.43 -11.10 8.91
N ARG A 289 18.40 -10.24 8.59
CA ARG A 289 19.45 -9.79 9.54
C ARG A 289 18.88 -9.10 10.78
N LEU A 290 17.82 -8.28 10.62
CA LEU A 290 17.20 -7.57 11.74
C LEU A 290 16.62 -8.53 12.78
N LEU A 291 15.95 -9.60 12.33
CA LEU A 291 15.42 -10.64 13.21
C LEU A 291 16.56 -11.33 13.99
N ARG A 292 17.68 -11.65 13.32
CA ARG A 292 18.84 -12.25 14.00
C ARG A 292 19.41 -11.35 15.10
N LEU A 293 19.55 -10.04 14.82
CA LEU A 293 20.03 -9.08 15.79
C LEU A 293 19.11 -8.98 17.01
N TYR A 294 17.78 -8.98 16.77
CA TYR A 294 16.81 -9.00 17.86
C TYR A 294 16.91 -10.29 18.69
N LEU A 295 16.94 -11.46 18.05
CA LEU A 295 17.01 -12.75 18.75
C LEU A 295 18.29 -12.91 19.56
N PHE A 296 19.40 -12.29 19.12
CA PHE A 296 20.67 -12.31 19.84
C PHE A 296 20.67 -11.40 21.08
N ALA A 297 20.10 -10.20 20.97
CA ALA A 297 20.17 -9.21 22.05
C ALA A 297 18.88 -8.38 22.15
N PRO A 298 17.72 -9.00 22.54
CA PRO A 298 16.43 -8.33 22.52
C PRO A 298 16.36 -7.06 23.38
N LYS A 299 16.99 -7.06 24.55
CA LYS A 299 16.99 -5.89 25.47
C LYS A 299 17.67 -4.64 24.87
N TYR A 300 18.66 -4.82 24.03
CA TYR A 300 19.44 -3.71 23.43
C TYR A 300 19.02 -3.39 22.01
N TYR A 301 18.16 -4.21 21.42
CA TYR A 301 17.78 -4.09 20.03
C TYR A 301 17.02 -2.78 19.74
N THR A 302 15.97 -2.52 20.50
CA THR A 302 15.11 -1.35 20.32
C THR A 302 15.81 -0.04 20.63
N THR A 303 16.61 -0.02 21.71
CA THR A 303 17.22 1.20 22.24
C THR A 303 18.54 1.58 21.54
N ILE A 304 19.30 0.60 21.05
CA ILE A 304 20.65 0.83 20.52
C ILE A 304 20.77 0.33 19.08
N THR A 305 20.53 -0.96 18.85
CA THR A 305 20.89 -1.62 17.60
C THR A 305 20.03 -1.15 16.42
N TYR A 306 18.73 -1.07 16.59
CA TYR A 306 17.82 -0.70 15.52
C TYR A 306 17.92 0.79 15.13
N PRO A 307 18.03 1.76 16.03
CA PRO A 307 18.27 3.15 15.68
C PRO A 307 19.57 3.36 14.89
N ILE A 308 20.65 2.67 15.28
CA ILE A 308 21.93 2.72 14.56
C ILE A 308 21.77 2.13 13.15
N TYR A 309 21.17 0.94 13.04
CA TYR A 309 20.92 0.30 11.75
C TYR A 309 20.09 1.19 10.82
N LYS A 310 19.02 1.81 11.32
CA LYS A 310 18.15 2.70 10.55
C LYS A 310 18.88 3.93 10.04
N ARG A 311 19.75 4.54 10.88
CA ARG A 311 20.61 5.67 10.47
C ARG A 311 21.58 5.27 9.35
N LEU A 312 22.19 4.10 9.45
CA LEU A 312 23.12 3.59 8.44
C LEU A 312 22.38 3.29 7.12
N GLN A 313 21.23 2.66 7.19
CA GLN A 313 20.38 2.38 6.04
C GLN A 313 19.96 3.67 5.32
N ASN A 314 19.52 4.69 6.06
CA ASN A 314 19.11 5.97 5.49
C ASN A 314 20.30 6.70 4.82
N ARG A 315 21.49 6.66 5.44
CA ARG A 315 22.72 7.20 4.84
C ARG A 315 23.06 6.47 3.54
N TRP A 316 23.00 5.14 3.52
CA TRP A 316 23.29 4.35 2.33
C TRP A 316 22.30 4.62 1.19
N ILE A 317 20.98 4.73 1.50
CA ILE A 317 19.94 5.11 0.52
C ILE A 317 20.23 6.50 -0.05
N SER A 318 20.60 7.47 0.81
CA SER A 318 20.93 8.83 0.38
C SER A 318 22.18 8.86 -0.51
N THR A 319 23.21 8.10 -0.15
CA THR A 319 24.43 7.97 -0.95
C THR A 319 24.16 7.31 -2.30
N LYS A 320 23.37 6.24 -2.34
CA LYS A 320 22.96 5.57 -3.58
C LYS A 320 22.15 6.50 -4.49
N LYS A 321 21.26 7.30 -3.90
CA LYS A 321 20.50 8.33 -4.63
C LYS A 321 21.39 9.42 -5.22
N LEU A 322 22.41 9.86 -4.46
CA LEU A 322 23.41 10.84 -4.91
C LEU A 322 24.24 10.29 -6.08
N ILE A 323 24.70 9.04 -5.98
CA ILE A 323 25.47 8.36 -7.03
C ILE A 323 24.60 8.20 -8.30
N ASN A 324 23.35 7.79 -8.19
CA ASN A 324 22.45 7.68 -9.32
C ASN A 324 22.21 9.04 -9.99
N ASN A 325 21.99 10.10 -9.20
CA ASN A 325 21.81 11.46 -9.73
C ASN A 325 23.09 11.99 -10.41
N LEU A 326 24.29 11.63 -9.91
CA LEU A 326 25.57 11.98 -10.53
C LEU A 326 25.78 11.21 -11.84
N ASN A 327 25.45 9.93 -11.89
CA ASN A 327 25.52 9.10 -13.09
C ASN A 327 24.58 9.61 -14.18
N ASP A 328 23.36 10.04 -13.82
CA ASP A 328 22.37 10.61 -14.74
C ASP A 328 22.85 11.98 -15.29
N LYS A 329 23.48 12.82 -14.44
CA LYS A 329 24.02 14.12 -14.86
C LYS A 329 25.27 14.03 -15.73
N LEU A 330 26.09 13.01 -15.54
CA LEU A 330 27.39 12.87 -16.22
C LEU A 330 27.36 11.94 -17.43
N HIS A 331 26.20 11.38 -17.83
CA HIS A 331 26.05 10.43 -18.94
C HIS A 331 27.03 9.24 -18.86
N ILE A 332 27.52 8.89 -17.66
CA ILE A 332 28.47 7.80 -17.44
C ILE A 332 27.68 6.49 -17.38
N ARG A 333 27.87 5.61 -18.37
CA ARG A 333 27.39 4.23 -18.33
C ARG A 333 27.86 3.56 -17.05
N LYS A 334 26.89 3.06 -16.25
CA LYS A 334 26.97 2.28 -15.02
C LYS A 334 28.39 1.79 -14.69
N ILE A 335 29.04 2.46 -13.75
CA ILE A 335 30.19 1.89 -13.05
C ILE A 335 29.63 0.80 -12.13
N TRP A 336 30.01 -0.43 -12.41
CA TRP A 336 29.76 -1.61 -11.58
C TRP A 336 30.48 -1.42 -10.25
N LEU A 337 29.79 -1.07 -9.19
CA LEU A 337 30.32 -1.12 -7.84
C LEU A 337 29.48 -2.12 -7.04
N PHE A 338 30.12 -3.29 -6.89
CA PHE A 338 29.90 -4.34 -5.89
C PHE A 338 28.51 -5.03 -5.87
N LYS A 339 28.42 -6.16 -6.59
CA LYS A 339 27.71 -7.33 -6.10
C LYS A 339 28.33 -7.73 -4.75
N TYR A 340 27.57 -7.54 -3.67
CA TYR A 340 27.72 -8.37 -2.50
C TYR A 340 26.48 -9.26 -2.42
N GLU A 341 26.61 -10.45 -3.00
CA GLU A 341 25.88 -11.63 -2.61
C GLU A 341 26.44 -12.09 -1.26
N GLY A 342 25.52 -12.29 -0.27
CA GLY A 342 25.83 -12.79 1.05
C GLY A 342 24.60 -12.77 1.93
#